data_a45a453dd781fa5feb011e2df63ab080
#
_entry.id   a45a453dd781fa5feb011e2df63ab080
#
_cell.length_a   1.000
_cell.length_b   1.000
_cell.length_c   1.000
_cell.angle_alpha   90.00
_cell.angle_beta   90.00
_cell.angle_gamma   90.00
#
_symmetry.space_group_name_H-M   'P 1'
#
loop_
_entity.id
_entity.type
_entity.pdbx_description
1 polymer ?
#
loop_
_entity_poly.entity_id
_entity_poly.type
_entity_poly.pdbx_seq_one_letter_code
_entity_poly.pdbx_strand_id
1 'polypeptide(L)'
;MLFILAFHFNAFHTYAQNAGENPRLVVGLVIDQMRWDYLYRFGANYGNDGFKRLLNNGYSFENTFIPYLPTYTAVGHTSVYTGSVPAIHGIMGNNWYERSMGKKVYCTDDSTVSTVGSGTRQGKMS
;
A
#
# COMPACT_ATOMS: atom_id res chain seq x y z
N MET A 1 -55.24 2.98 -26.01
CA MET A 1 -54.15 3.89 -26.44
C MET A 1 -52.97 3.65 -25.46
N LEU A 2 -52.02 2.85 -25.88
CA LEU A 2 -50.92 2.37 -25.03
C LEU A 2 -49.68 3.29 -25.29
N PHE A 3 -49.29 4.10 -24.30
CA PHE A 3 -48.08 4.91 -24.40
C PHE A 3 -46.86 4.07 -23.98
N ILE A 4 -46.01 3.73 -24.94
CA ILE A 4 -44.71 3.09 -24.68
C ILE A 4 -43.71 4.24 -24.42
N LEU A 5 -43.29 4.39 -23.15
CA LEU A 5 -42.22 5.29 -22.76
C LEU A 5 -40.88 4.61 -23.11
N ALA A 6 -40.22 5.02 -24.17
CA ALA A 6 -38.87 4.55 -24.51
C ALA A 6 -37.83 5.28 -23.65
N PHE A 7 -37.29 4.60 -22.65
CA PHE A 7 -36.13 5.08 -21.89
C PHE A 7 -34.88 4.94 -22.74
N HIS A 8 -34.34 6.07 -23.21
CA HIS A 8 -33.03 6.10 -23.84
C HIS A 8 -31.96 6.03 -22.74
N PHE A 9 -31.35 4.88 -22.56
CA PHE A 9 -30.14 4.73 -21.76
C PHE A 9 -28.96 5.29 -22.55
N ASN A 10 -28.54 6.52 -22.24
CA ASN A 10 -27.26 7.03 -22.71
C ASN A 10 -26.16 6.31 -21.94
N ALA A 11 -25.57 5.26 -22.52
CA ALA A 11 -24.34 4.68 -22.03
C ALA A 11 -23.22 5.70 -22.23
N PHE A 12 -22.82 6.35 -21.15
CA PHE A 12 -21.58 7.14 -21.15
C PHE A 12 -20.42 6.18 -21.36
N HIS A 13 -19.95 6.09 -22.60
CA HIS A 13 -18.69 5.43 -22.90
C HIS A 13 -17.58 6.35 -22.38
N THR A 14 -17.07 6.08 -21.19
CA THR A 14 -15.80 6.63 -20.76
C THR A 14 -14.72 6.01 -21.64
N TYR A 15 -14.35 6.69 -22.68
CA TYR A 15 -13.13 6.34 -23.41
C TYR A 15 -11.97 6.56 -22.45
N ALA A 16 -11.28 5.50 -22.07
CA ALA A 16 -9.95 5.61 -21.51
C ALA A 16 -9.11 6.36 -22.56
N GLN A 17 -8.81 7.62 -22.25
CA GLN A 17 -8.01 8.45 -23.14
C GLN A 17 -6.65 7.77 -23.33
N ASN A 18 -6.37 7.44 -24.58
CA ASN A 18 -5.10 6.96 -25.11
C ASN A 18 -4.41 5.91 -24.23
N ALA A 19 -4.44 4.68 -24.69
CA ALA A 19 -3.48 3.68 -24.30
C ALA A 19 -2.06 4.20 -24.68
N GLY A 20 -1.55 5.11 -23.84
CA GLY A 20 -0.14 5.40 -23.79
C GLY A 20 0.59 4.07 -23.67
N GLU A 21 1.77 3.96 -24.22
CA GLU A 21 2.60 2.77 -24.11
C GLU A 21 2.54 2.23 -22.67
N ASN A 22 2.32 0.93 -22.52
CA ASN A 22 2.30 0.30 -21.21
C ASN A 22 3.53 0.73 -20.41
N PRO A 23 3.39 1.11 -19.14
CA PRO A 23 4.51 1.59 -18.35
C PRO A 23 5.57 0.49 -18.29
N ARG A 24 6.82 0.84 -18.66
CA ARG A 24 7.95 -0.10 -18.62
C ARG A 24 8.43 -0.37 -17.20
N LEU A 25 8.11 0.52 -16.27
CA LEU A 25 8.49 0.42 -14.87
C LEU A 25 7.40 1.06 -14.01
N VAL A 26 6.98 0.35 -12.97
CA VAL A 26 6.13 0.88 -11.90
C VAL A 26 6.94 0.89 -10.61
N VAL A 27 7.04 2.06 -9.97
CA VAL A 27 7.75 2.22 -8.70
C VAL A 27 6.73 2.51 -7.61
N GLY A 28 6.63 1.62 -6.64
CA GLY A 28 5.85 1.83 -5.41
C GLY A 28 6.73 2.42 -4.31
N LEU A 29 6.34 3.56 -3.76
CA LEU A 29 7.01 4.18 -2.62
C LEU A 29 6.07 4.14 -1.41
N VAL A 30 6.43 3.36 -0.39
CA VAL A 30 5.72 3.28 0.88
C VAL A 30 6.54 3.98 1.95
N ILE A 31 5.95 4.98 2.59
CA ILE A 31 6.61 5.76 3.65
C ILE A 31 5.92 5.44 4.97
N ASP A 32 6.61 4.68 5.81
CA ASP A 32 6.11 4.28 7.11
C ASP A 32 5.91 5.49 8.04
N GLN A 33 4.86 5.43 8.87
CA GLN A 33 4.50 6.44 9.88
C GLN A 33 4.28 7.86 9.34
N MET A 34 4.21 8.03 8.03
CA MET A 34 3.92 9.32 7.42
C MET A 34 2.43 9.62 7.47
N ARG A 35 2.06 10.66 8.21
CA ARG A 35 0.68 11.15 8.23
C ARG A 35 0.38 11.93 6.95
N TRP A 36 -0.85 11.79 6.46
CA TRP A 36 -1.33 12.49 5.28
C TRP A 36 -1.18 14.02 5.37
N ASP A 37 -1.47 14.61 6.55
CA ASP A 37 -1.37 16.05 6.76
C ASP A 37 0.05 16.60 6.65
N TYR A 38 1.09 15.75 6.74
CA TYR A 38 2.49 16.19 6.57
C TYR A 38 2.77 16.70 5.16
N LEU A 39 2.06 16.20 4.15
CA LEU A 39 2.18 16.68 2.78
C LEU A 39 1.84 18.17 2.66
N TYR A 40 0.87 18.64 3.44
CA TYR A 40 0.41 20.03 3.45
C TYR A 40 1.07 20.86 4.55
N ARG A 41 1.14 20.29 5.75
CA ARG A 41 1.69 20.97 6.93
C ARG A 41 3.13 21.42 6.74
N PHE A 42 3.93 20.61 6.08
CA PHE A 42 5.34 20.90 5.80
C PHE A 42 5.60 21.34 4.35
N GLY A 43 4.54 21.62 3.60
CA GLY A 43 4.62 21.98 2.18
C GLY A 43 5.57 23.14 1.86
N ALA A 44 5.69 24.12 2.78
CA ALA A 44 6.62 25.24 2.61
C ALA A 44 8.10 24.82 2.60
N ASN A 45 8.41 23.67 3.24
CA ASN A 45 9.78 23.14 3.34
C ASN A 45 10.15 22.21 2.18
N TYR A 46 9.18 21.81 1.35
CA TYR A 46 9.45 20.92 0.23
C TYR A 46 9.99 21.70 -0.98
N GLY A 47 10.98 21.11 -1.65
CA GLY A 47 11.41 21.58 -2.96
C GLY A 47 10.32 21.41 -4.03
N ASN A 48 10.56 21.94 -5.23
CA ASN A 48 9.59 21.86 -6.32
C ASN A 48 9.43 20.44 -6.88
N ASP A 49 10.45 19.60 -6.72
CA ASP A 49 10.41 18.17 -7.05
C ASP A 49 9.89 17.33 -5.87
N GLY A 50 9.85 16.03 -6.01
CA GLY A 50 9.37 15.12 -4.97
C GLY A 50 7.89 15.29 -4.68
N PHE A 51 7.52 15.53 -3.42
CA PHE A 51 6.12 15.61 -2.99
C PHE A 51 5.32 16.67 -3.74
N LYS A 52 5.87 17.89 -3.94
CA LYS A 52 5.15 18.93 -4.70
C LYS A 52 4.86 18.49 -6.13
N ARG A 53 5.82 17.88 -6.79
CA ARG A 53 5.64 17.37 -8.16
C ARG A 53 4.57 16.28 -8.20
N LEU A 54 4.59 15.35 -7.24
CA LEU A 54 3.60 14.28 -7.16
C LEU A 54 2.19 14.81 -6.91
N LEU A 55 2.04 15.79 -5.99
CA LEU A 55 0.75 16.42 -5.70
C LEU A 55 0.21 17.26 -6.86
N ASN A 56 1.09 17.95 -7.60
CA ASN A 56 0.68 18.84 -8.68
C ASN A 56 0.40 18.10 -10.00
N ASN A 57 1.14 17.01 -10.27
CA ASN A 57 1.08 16.30 -11.56
C ASN A 57 0.46 14.90 -11.45
N GLY A 58 0.22 14.42 -10.23
CA GLY A 58 -0.36 13.12 -9.95
C GLY A 58 -1.82 13.21 -9.49
N TYR A 59 -2.32 12.10 -8.99
CA TYR A 59 -3.64 12.01 -8.40
C TYR A 59 -3.53 11.67 -6.90
N SER A 60 -4.26 12.40 -6.05
CA SER A 60 -4.30 12.17 -4.59
C SER A 60 -5.65 11.57 -4.19
N PHE A 61 -5.61 10.42 -3.53
CA PHE A 61 -6.79 9.79 -2.94
C PHE A 61 -6.95 10.28 -1.50
N GLU A 62 -7.71 11.33 -1.29
CA GLU A 62 -7.83 12.00 0.01
C GLU A 62 -8.73 11.28 1.02
N ASN A 63 -9.63 10.43 0.55
CA ASN A 63 -10.59 9.68 1.38
C ASN A 63 -10.28 8.17 1.37
N THR A 64 -9.02 7.83 1.57
CA THR A 64 -8.61 6.42 1.66
C THR A 64 -8.54 5.98 3.11
N PHE A 65 -9.30 4.94 3.45
CA PHE A 65 -9.36 4.36 4.78
C PHE A 65 -8.87 2.93 4.79
N ILE A 66 -8.16 2.56 5.86
CA ILE A 66 -7.74 1.19 6.10
C ILE A 66 -8.90 0.48 6.83
N PRO A 67 -9.49 -0.59 6.25
CA PRO A 67 -10.70 -1.23 6.79
C PRO A 67 -10.42 -2.28 7.87
N TYR A 68 -9.24 -2.26 8.49
CA TYR A 68 -8.84 -3.26 9.50
C TYR A 68 -8.02 -2.63 10.64
N LEU A 69 -7.94 -3.35 11.75
CA LEU A 69 -7.11 -3.08 12.93
C LEU A 69 -6.42 -4.38 13.37
N PRO A 70 -5.24 -4.26 14.02
CA PRO A 70 -4.39 -3.08 14.23
C PRO A 70 -3.59 -2.72 12.98
N THR A 71 -3.19 -1.45 12.85
CA THR A 71 -2.42 -0.92 11.72
C THR A 71 -0.93 -0.83 12.05
N TYR A 72 -0.34 -1.92 12.53
CA TYR A 72 1.10 -2.01 12.75
C TYR A 72 1.87 -1.99 11.43
N THR A 73 3.15 -1.64 11.48
CA THR A 73 4.04 -1.53 10.31
C THR A 73 3.99 -2.78 9.42
N ALA A 74 4.22 -3.97 10.01
CA ALA A 74 4.20 -5.22 9.24
C ALA A 74 2.85 -5.48 8.56
N VAL A 75 1.76 -5.22 9.27
CA VAL A 75 0.39 -5.39 8.75
C VAL A 75 0.14 -4.47 7.57
N GLY A 76 0.48 -3.18 7.73
CA GLY A 76 0.29 -2.16 6.69
C GLY A 76 1.10 -2.45 5.43
N HIS A 77 2.40 -2.71 5.59
CA HIS A 77 3.28 -3.03 4.46
C HIS A 77 2.82 -4.29 3.73
N THR A 78 2.50 -5.36 4.47
CA THR A 78 2.01 -6.60 3.85
C THR A 78 0.72 -6.37 3.09
N SER A 79 -0.22 -5.60 3.66
CA SER A 79 -1.49 -5.28 2.98
C SER A 79 -1.27 -4.51 1.68
N VAL A 80 -0.38 -3.53 1.66
CA VAL A 80 -0.05 -2.74 0.45
C VAL A 80 0.58 -3.63 -0.62
N TYR A 81 1.58 -4.44 -0.26
CA TYR A 81 2.30 -5.26 -1.23
C TYR A 81 1.51 -6.46 -1.75
N THR A 82 0.58 -6.99 -0.95
CA THR A 82 -0.25 -8.14 -1.36
C THR A 82 -1.61 -7.73 -1.95
N GLY A 83 -2.01 -6.46 -1.78
CA GLY A 83 -3.36 -6.01 -2.12
C GLY A 83 -4.44 -6.68 -1.28
N SER A 84 -4.10 -7.16 -0.08
CA SER A 84 -4.94 -8.04 0.74
C SER A 84 -5.10 -7.48 2.16
N VAL A 85 -5.82 -8.18 3.03
CA VAL A 85 -6.07 -7.80 4.42
C VAL A 85 -5.54 -8.86 5.38
N PRO A 86 -5.32 -8.53 6.68
CA PRO A 86 -4.75 -9.44 7.67
C PRO A 86 -5.42 -10.80 7.75
N ALA A 87 -6.73 -10.87 7.58
CA ALA A 87 -7.48 -12.12 7.57
C ALA A 87 -7.10 -13.08 6.42
N ILE A 88 -6.50 -12.56 5.36
CA ILE A 88 -6.09 -13.31 4.17
C ILE A 88 -4.58 -13.56 4.17
N HIS A 89 -3.77 -12.50 4.35
CA HIS A 89 -2.31 -12.66 4.32
C HIS A 89 -1.70 -13.19 5.63
N GLY A 90 -2.46 -13.22 6.74
CA GLY A 90 -2.06 -13.85 8.00
C GLY A 90 -1.11 -13.03 8.88
N ILE A 91 -0.61 -11.89 8.43
CA ILE A 91 0.27 -11.03 9.24
C ILE A 91 -0.60 -10.10 10.09
N MET A 92 -0.62 -10.33 11.38
CA MET A 92 -1.51 -9.60 12.31
C MET A 92 -0.78 -8.60 13.22
N GLY A 93 0.54 -8.49 13.11
CA GLY A 93 1.35 -7.59 13.93
C GLY A 93 2.82 -7.66 13.58
N ASN A 94 3.64 -6.83 14.25
CA ASN A 94 5.10 -6.93 14.11
C ASN A 94 5.65 -8.19 14.80
N ASN A 95 4.91 -8.72 15.76
CA ASN A 95 5.23 -9.97 16.44
C ASN A 95 3.95 -10.76 16.72
N TRP A 96 4.04 -12.08 16.72
CA TRP A 96 2.97 -12.96 17.18
C TRP A 96 3.53 -14.24 17.80
N TYR A 97 2.66 -14.98 18.47
CA TYR A 97 3.02 -16.30 18.98
C TYR A 97 2.67 -17.35 17.92
N GLU A 98 3.70 -18.00 17.39
CA GLU A 98 3.53 -19.09 16.42
C GLU A 98 3.29 -20.41 17.14
N ARG A 99 2.07 -20.90 17.07
CA ARG A 99 1.65 -22.10 17.82
C ARG A 99 2.36 -23.36 17.37
N SER A 100 2.64 -23.49 16.08
CA SER A 100 3.35 -24.64 15.50
C SER A 100 4.79 -24.74 16.00
N MET A 101 5.42 -23.59 16.25
CA MET A 101 6.80 -23.49 16.75
C MET A 101 6.88 -23.34 18.27
N GLY A 102 5.76 -23.10 18.96
CA GLY A 102 5.72 -22.87 20.40
C GLY A 102 6.50 -21.64 20.87
N LYS A 103 6.70 -20.64 20.01
CA LYS A 103 7.52 -19.46 20.30
C LYS A 103 6.97 -18.17 19.71
N LYS A 104 7.46 -17.04 20.24
CA LYS A 104 7.22 -15.72 19.66
C LYS A 104 8.09 -15.52 18.42
N VAL A 105 7.49 -15.04 17.34
CA VAL A 105 8.14 -14.75 16.07
C VAL A 105 8.02 -13.26 15.78
N TYR A 106 9.08 -12.68 15.25
CA TYR A 106 9.07 -11.33 14.69
C TYR A 106 8.84 -11.39 13.18
N CYS A 107 8.11 -10.44 12.61
CA CYS A 107 7.62 -10.50 11.23
C CYS A 107 8.68 -10.67 10.14
N THR A 108 9.93 -10.31 10.42
CA THR A 108 11.05 -10.46 9.48
C THR A 108 12.06 -11.51 9.90
N ASP A 109 11.84 -12.24 11.01
CA ASP A 109 12.77 -13.29 11.43
C ASP A 109 12.71 -14.46 10.45
N ASP A 110 13.88 -14.85 9.95
CA ASP A 110 14.04 -15.98 9.07
C ASP A 110 15.30 -16.77 9.49
N SER A 111 15.10 -17.95 10.06
CA SER A 111 16.17 -18.83 10.49
C SER A 111 16.84 -19.62 9.35
N THR A 112 16.29 -19.54 8.15
CA THR A 112 16.83 -20.23 6.96
C THR A 112 17.91 -19.43 6.25
N VAL A 113 18.07 -18.15 6.61
CA VAL A 113 19.05 -17.25 6.02
C VAL A 113 20.10 -16.80 7.05
N SER A 114 21.29 -16.52 6.58
CA SER A 114 22.39 -15.99 7.38
C SER A 114 22.70 -14.55 6.97
N THR A 115 23.18 -13.76 7.93
CA THR A 115 23.67 -12.41 7.62
C THR A 115 24.94 -12.47 6.78
N VAL A 116 25.05 -11.57 5.83
CA VAL A 116 26.30 -11.38 5.06
C VAL A 116 27.20 -10.42 5.84
N GLY A 117 28.48 -10.79 6.00
CA GLY A 117 29.48 -10.02 6.73
C GLY A 117 29.79 -10.59 8.12
N SER A 118 30.47 -9.81 8.99
CA SER A 118 30.98 -10.23 10.30
C SER A 118 29.93 -10.18 11.43
N GLY A 119 28.65 -10.08 11.14
CA GLY A 119 27.61 -9.98 12.15
C GLY A 119 27.20 -11.34 12.73
N THR A 120 26.98 -11.39 14.05
CA THR A 120 26.38 -12.53 14.75
C THR A 120 24.86 -12.47 14.83
N ARG A 121 24.24 -11.48 14.17
CA ARG A 121 22.80 -11.28 14.21
C ARG A 121 22.10 -12.31 13.34
N GLN A 122 20.95 -12.78 13.82
CA GLN A 122 20.07 -13.64 13.05
C GLN A 122 19.67 -12.97 11.74
N GLY A 123 19.64 -13.72 10.64
CA GLY A 123 19.15 -13.26 9.35
C GLY A 123 17.69 -12.81 9.43
N LYS A 124 17.35 -11.80 8.66
CA LYS A 124 16.00 -11.24 8.59
C LYS A 124 15.60 -11.11 7.14
N MET A 125 14.56 -11.83 6.78
CA MET A 125 13.88 -11.74 5.50
C MET A 125 12.37 -11.85 5.73
N SER A 126 11.62 -11.09 4.99
CA SER A 126 10.16 -11.22 5.05
C SER A 126 9.60 -11.78 3.77
#